data_60563bb1cd52b98436b6231ea73d1916
#
_entry.id   60563bb1cd52b98436b6231ea73d1916
#
_cell.length_a   1.000
_cell.length_b   1.000
_cell.length_c   1.000
_cell.angle_alpha   90.00
_cell.angle_beta   90.00
_cell.angle_gamma   90.00
#
_symmetry.space_group_name_H-M   'P 1'
#
loop_
_entity.id
_entity.type
_entity.pdbx_description
1 polymer ?
#
loop_
_entity_poly.entity_id
_entity_poly.type
_entity_poly.pdbx_seq_one_letter_code
_entity_poly.pdbx_strand_id
1 'polypeptide(L)'
;KQSENILIQKEAVASDADLDQVLSYTNQGISFVFCNLPDVHTIAMSSRWRKVLGIRQIRHEDVKLTGVNLFDGFLLGGQAIYQPADDKEKEERQDFPDHMPWYLLESGCKTYMVGMLADESVKNEQLPAILWRATVGDAKVFAVNGDYMEDCTGIGFLDAMMTELHRYEIYPVINAQNMSFANFSGFASENKAQMKKLYSRESLAVFRDIIWPGLCADQEQSGAKLTCFFSPQMDYSDGNLPDPQQLIFYLKELREKSAEAAISLDNFGIIDPLEKAKKDALLMKQADSRYQYGAAYVTKAQKEAYEKVLTQAPFSTVTTLVGDFLEDAVVAKEGGTMTLQSITSDGISHTYREDIRMKSLQTSLAYSNIVFDLKQILWPQQKEDRWEVLYEKFASNTNTYWKAFDSFKKTTVSEADRKIRNFLAMDYSDSFEGNTIRLNLFGAFTGETTWFILRTHGEEPEVVEGASIVNIEEDAYLIAANQQEVTLKLKNKNELYYSLSD
;
A
#
# COMPACT_ATOMS: atom_id res chain seq x y z
N LYS A 1 -27.57 -7.19 8.57
CA LYS A 1 -26.77 -8.21 7.89
C LYS A 1 -27.02 -9.56 8.59
N GLN A 2 -27.47 -10.58 7.86
CA GLN A 2 -27.11 -11.93 8.26
C GLN A 2 -25.60 -12.00 8.13
N SER A 3 -24.88 -12.10 9.24
CA SER A 3 -23.42 -12.24 9.20
C SER A 3 -23.12 -13.58 8.51
N GLU A 4 -22.73 -13.53 7.26
CA GLU A 4 -22.16 -14.68 6.60
C GLU A 4 -20.84 -14.96 7.30
N ASN A 5 -20.76 -16.11 7.96
CA ASN A 5 -19.52 -16.53 8.59
C ASN A 5 -18.56 -16.96 7.48
N ILE A 6 -17.34 -16.42 7.51
CA ILE A 6 -16.26 -16.83 6.65
C ILE A 6 -15.13 -17.41 7.49
N LEU A 7 -14.58 -18.55 7.07
CA LEU A 7 -13.42 -19.16 7.69
C LEU A 7 -12.20 -19.01 6.81
N ILE A 8 -11.09 -18.56 7.39
CA ILE A 8 -9.83 -18.34 6.69
C ILE A 8 -8.85 -19.42 7.11
N GLN A 9 -8.39 -20.22 6.15
CA GLN A 9 -7.41 -21.29 6.33
C GLN A 9 -6.04 -20.84 5.81
N LYS A 10 -5.13 -20.52 6.72
CA LYS A 10 -3.75 -20.11 6.37
C LYS A 10 -2.83 -21.28 6.10
N GLU A 11 -2.97 -22.36 6.89
CA GLU A 11 -2.12 -23.54 6.74
C GLU A 11 -2.73 -24.52 5.74
N ALA A 12 -1.89 -25.25 5.01
CA ALA A 12 -2.34 -26.26 4.08
C ALA A 12 -3.13 -27.36 4.82
N VAL A 13 -4.33 -27.64 4.35
CA VAL A 13 -5.21 -28.69 4.89
C VAL A 13 -4.84 -30.01 4.22
N ALA A 14 -4.42 -30.99 4.98
CA ALA A 14 -3.83 -32.21 4.42
C ALA A 14 -4.66 -33.49 4.67
N SER A 15 -5.64 -33.47 5.58
CA SER A 15 -6.32 -34.70 6.01
C SER A 15 -7.79 -34.82 5.57
N ASP A 16 -8.30 -36.02 5.44
CA ASP A 16 -9.72 -36.27 5.20
C ASP A 16 -10.63 -35.79 6.36
N ALA A 17 -10.11 -35.76 7.57
CA ALA A 17 -10.82 -35.22 8.74
C ALA A 17 -11.04 -33.70 8.60
N ASP A 18 -10.06 -32.98 8.13
CA ASP A 18 -10.17 -31.55 7.86
C ASP A 18 -11.19 -31.28 6.75
N LEU A 19 -11.19 -32.14 5.69
CA LEU A 19 -12.17 -32.05 4.61
C LEU A 19 -13.60 -32.29 5.11
N ASP A 20 -13.81 -33.23 6.02
CA ASP A 20 -15.13 -33.47 6.63
C ASP A 20 -15.59 -32.24 7.42
N GLN A 21 -14.68 -31.57 8.11
CA GLN A 21 -14.95 -30.32 8.82
C GLN A 21 -15.32 -29.19 7.85
N VAL A 22 -14.55 -28.98 6.78
CA VAL A 22 -14.86 -27.99 5.73
C VAL A 22 -16.24 -28.25 5.12
N LEU A 23 -16.55 -29.52 4.76
CA LEU A 23 -17.85 -29.87 4.22
C LEU A 23 -19.00 -29.66 5.22
N SER A 24 -18.74 -29.88 6.50
CA SER A 24 -19.72 -29.58 7.56
C SER A 24 -20.06 -28.08 7.61
N TYR A 25 -19.06 -27.21 7.50
CA TYR A 25 -19.27 -25.77 7.51
C TYR A 25 -19.92 -25.27 6.22
N THR A 26 -19.45 -25.71 5.05
CA THR A 26 -20.06 -25.32 3.77
C THR A 26 -21.52 -25.75 3.65
N ASN A 27 -21.92 -26.93 4.21
CA ASN A 27 -23.30 -27.35 4.29
C ASN A 27 -24.17 -26.46 5.22
N GLN A 28 -23.56 -25.69 6.09
CA GLN A 28 -24.23 -24.70 6.94
C GLN A 28 -24.26 -23.30 6.30
N GLY A 29 -23.80 -23.16 5.05
CA GLY A 29 -23.70 -21.88 4.35
C GLY A 29 -22.49 -21.02 4.76
N ILE A 30 -21.53 -21.60 5.51
CA ILE A 30 -20.32 -20.88 5.92
C ILE A 30 -19.32 -20.90 4.76
N SER A 31 -18.95 -19.71 4.30
CA SER A 31 -17.97 -19.53 3.22
C SER A 31 -16.54 -19.77 3.70
N PHE A 32 -15.64 -20.14 2.79
CA PHE A 32 -14.27 -20.52 3.10
C PHE A 32 -13.25 -19.77 2.23
N VAL A 33 -12.11 -19.41 2.81
CA VAL A 33 -10.93 -18.91 2.08
C VAL A 33 -9.77 -19.86 2.35
N PHE A 34 -9.28 -20.50 1.31
CA PHE A 34 -8.03 -21.25 1.33
C PHE A 34 -6.90 -20.35 0.83
N CYS A 35 -6.10 -19.80 1.77
CA CYS A 35 -4.91 -19.02 1.44
C CYS A 35 -3.78 -19.90 0.89
N ASN A 36 -3.77 -21.19 1.29
CA ASN A 36 -2.89 -22.23 0.78
C ASN A 36 -3.71 -23.47 0.46
N LEU A 37 -3.52 -24.03 -0.72
CA LEU A 37 -4.21 -25.27 -1.13
C LEU A 37 -3.48 -26.51 -0.57
N PRO A 38 -4.18 -27.65 -0.42
CA PRO A 38 -3.52 -28.93 -0.30
C PRO A 38 -2.57 -29.17 -1.48
N ASP A 39 -1.54 -30.00 -1.28
CA ASP A 39 -0.64 -30.37 -2.37
C ASP A 39 -1.40 -30.98 -3.57
N VAL A 40 -0.84 -30.86 -4.76
CA VAL A 40 -1.47 -31.26 -6.00
C VAL A 40 -1.83 -32.76 -6.02
N HIS A 41 -1.02 -33.60 -5.38
CA HIS A 41 -1.26 -35.04 -5.29
C HIS A 41 -2.49 -35.34 -4.41
N THR A 42 -2.61 -34.69 -3.25
CA THR A 42 -3.79 -34.80 -2.37
C THR A 42 -5.07 -34.39 -3.12
N ILE A 43 -5.04 -33.29 -3.87
CA ILE A 43 -6.17 -32.83 -4.70
C ILE A 43 -6.46 -33.86 -5.80
N ALA A 44 -5.44 -34.42 -6.46
CA ALA A 44 -5.57 -35.42 -7.53
C ALA A 44 -6.24 -36.69 -7.04
N MET A 45 -5.86 -37.19 -5.88
CA MET A 45 -6.36 -38.42 -5.30
C MET A 45 -7.76 -38.31 -4.68
N SER A 46 -8.24 -37.10 -4.37
CA SER A 46 -9.51 -36.88 -3.70
C SER A 46 -10.53 -36.15 -4.60
N SER A 47 -11.55 -36.89 -5.06
CA SER A 47 -12.68 -36.28 -5.78
C SER A 47 -13.49 -35.31 -4.89
N ARG A 48 -13.43 -35.46 -3.57
CA ARG A 48 -14.10 -34.61 -2.59
C ARG A 48 -13.38 -33.24 -2.51
N TRP A 49 -12.04 -33.24 -2.44
CA TRP A 49 -11.25 -31.99 -2.49
C TRP A 49 -11.50 -31.25 -3.80
N ARG A 50 -11.44 -31.95 -4.94
CA ARG A 50 -11.72 -31.30 -6.24
C ARG A 50 -13.10 -30.66 -6.27
N LYS A 51 -14.13 -31.34 -5.72
CA LYS A 51 -15.49 -30.79 -5.66
C LYS A 51 -15.59 -29.56 -4.79
N VAL A 52 -14.96 -29.54 -3.61
CA VAL A 52 -14.96 -28.37 -2.72
C VAL A 52 -14.25 -27.17 -3.36
N LEU A 53 -13.12 -27.43 -4.02
CA LEU A 53 -12.34 -26.37 -4.68
C LEU A 53 -12.88 -26.02 -6.09
N GLY A 54 -13.90 -26.70 -6.58
CA GLY A 54 -14.44 -26.47 -7.93
C GLY A 54 -13.48 -26.88 -9.04
N ILE A 55 -12.61 -27.86 -8.79
CA ILE A 55 -11.61 -28.35 -9.75
C ILE A 55 -12.22 -29.54 -10.52
N ARG A 56 -12.41 -29.35 -11.83
CA ARG A 56 -12.89 -30.40 -12.73
C ARG A 56 -11.77 -31.41 -13.05
N GLN A 57 -10.58 -30.90 -13.33
CA GLN A 57 -9.45 -31.72 -13.77
C GLN A 57 -8.12 -31.05 -13.44
N ILE A 58 -7.11 -31.82 -13.09
CA ILE A 58 -5.73 -31.43 -13.06
C ILE A 58 -5.14 -31.71 -14.45
N ARG A 59 -4.79 -30.67 -15.19
CA ARG A 59 -4.26 -30.80 -16.54
C ARG A 59 -2.78 -31.13 -16.53
N HIS A 60 -2.04 -30.45 -15.64
CA HIS A 60 -0.64 -30.71 -15.35
C HIS A 60 -0.38 -30.46 -13.86
N GLU A 61 0.49 -31.27 -13.26
CA GLU A 61 0.90 -31.08 -11.86
C GLU A 61 1.88 -29.92 -11.72
N ASP A 62 2.59 -29.62 -12.79
CA ASP A 62 3.53 -28.49 -12.88
C ASP A 62 3.55 -27.95 -14.31
N VAL A 63 3.30 -26.65 -14.47
CA VAL A 63 3.35 -25.97 -15.76
C VAL A 63 4.13 -24.65 -15.61
N LYS A 64 4.97 -24.36 -16.63
CA LYS A 64 5.73 -23.12 -16.68
C LYS A 64 4.82 -21.98 -17.13
N LEU A 65 4.84 -20.88 -16.36
CA LEU A 65 4.14 -19.64 -16.67
C LEU A 65 5.06 -18.66 -17.40
N THR A 66 4.49 -17.81 -18.25
CA THR A 66 5.14 -16.66 -18.85
C THR A 66 4.79 -15.36 -18.15
N GLY A 67 3.79 -15.37 -17.28
CA GLY A 67 3.31 -14.20 -16.55
C GLY A 67 2.03 -14.51 -15.77
N VAL A 68 1.45 -13.46 -15.20
CA VAL A 68 0.22 -13.50 -14.41
C VAL A 68 -0.72 -12.40 -14.90
N ASN A 69 -2.03 -12.71 -15.00
CA ASN A 69 -3.06 -11.74 -15.31
C ASN A 69 -4.03 -11.63 -14.13
N LEU A 70 -4.10 -10.46 -13.50
CA LEU A 70 -5.09 -10.07 -12.51
C LEU A 70 -6.21 -9.32 -13.25
N PHE A 71 -7.43 -9.87 -13.22
CA PHE A 71 -8.59 -9.25 -13.86
C PHE A 71 -9.07 -8.01 -13.11
N ASP A 72 -9.70 -7.10 -13.84
CA ASP A 72 -10.34 -5.91 -13.30
C ASP A 72 -11.50 -6.24 -12.35
N GLY A 73 -11.88 -5.26 -11.52
CA GLY A 73 -13.02 -5.36 -10.62
C GLY A 73 -12.79 -6.21 -9.36
N PHE A 74 -11.62 -6.85 -9.19
CA PHE A 74 -11.27 -7.56 -7.94
C PHE A 74 -10.49 -6.65 -6.97
N LEU A 75 -9.24 -6.31 -7.26
CA LEU A 75 -8.52 -5.25 -6.56
C LEU A 75 -8.74 -3.91 -7.27
N LEU A 76 -8.60 -2.81 -6.56
CA LEU A 76 -8.57 -1.47 -7.15
C LEU A 76 -7.28 -1.27 -7.99
N GLY A 77 -7.34 -0.36 -8.96
CA GLY A 77 -6.24 -0.07 -9.88
C GLY A 77 -6.36 -0.80 -11.22
N GLY A 78 -7.52 -1.42 -11.48
CA GLY A 78 -7.87 -2.07 -12.75
C GLY A 78 -7.08 -3.34 -13.05
N GLN A 79 -7.27 -3.88 -14.26
CA GLN A 79 -6.55 -5.06 -14.75
C GLN A 79 -5.04 -4.85 -14.74
N ALA A 80 -4.29 -5.90 -14.37
CA ALA A 80 -2.83 -5.89 -14.43
C ALA A 80 -2.31 -7.18 -15.10
N ILE A 81 -1.42 -7.00 -16.07
CA ILE A 81 -0.73 -8.08 -16.77
C ILE A 81 0.75 -8.01 -16.37
N TYR A 82 1.19 -9.01 -15.63
CA TYR A 82 2.55 -9.13 -15.12
C TYR A 82 3.30 -10.12 -16.00
N GLN A 83 3.79 -9.65 -17.13
CA GLN A 83 4.54 -10.43 -18.09
C GLN A 83 5.75 -9.60 -18.56
N PRO A 84 6.99 -10.06 -18.32
CA PRO A 84 8.17 -9.31 -18.73
C PRO A 84 8.26 -9.25 -20.25
N ALA A 85 8.57 -8.07 -20.78
CA ALA A 85 8.74 -7.85 -22.21
C ALA A 85 10.09 -8.40 -22.73
N ASP A 86 11.10 -8.44 -21.87
CA ASP A 86 12.44 -8.91 -22.18
C ASP A 86 13.15 -9.52 -20.95
N ASP A 87 14.35 -10.06 -21.15
CA ASP A 87 15.15 -10.68 -20.09
C ASP A 87 15.56 -9.68 -19.00
N LYS A 88 15.74 -8.42 -19.34
CA LYS A 88 16.12 -7.38 -18.40
C LYS A 88 14.94 -7.05 -17.45
N GLU A 89 13.76 -6.86 -17.99
CA GLU A 89 12.56 -6.66 -17.19
C GLU A 89 12.25 -7.90 -16.33
N LYS A 90 12.49 -9.09 -16.88
CA LYS A 90 12.38 -10.33 -16.13
C LYS A 90 13.30 -10.36 -14.91
N GLU A 91 14.57 -10.00 -15.06
CA GLU A 91 15.53 -9.96 -13.96
C GLU A 91 15.18 -8.87 -12.93
N GLU A 92 14.70 -7.70 -13.38
CA GLU A 92 14.41 -6.56 -12.50
C GLU A 92 13.06 -6.68 -11.78
N ARG A 93 12.05 -7.37 -12.35
CA ARG A 93 10.67 -7.28 -11.88
C ARG A 93 9.98 -8.60 -11.56
N GLN A 94 10.38 -9.72 -12.21
CA GLN A 94 9.68 -10.99 -12.03
C GLN A 94 10.13 -11.67 -10.73
N ASP A 95 9.27 -11.68 -9.74
CA ASP A 95 9.44 -12.33 -8.43
C ASP A 95 8.32 -13.34 -8.11
N PHE A 96 7.48 -13.65 -9.09
CA PHE A 96 6.52 -14.75 -8.99
C PHE A 96 7.17 -16.09 -9.32
N PRO A 97 6.71 -17.20 -8.69
CA PRO A 97 7.03 -18.54 -9.16
C PRO A 97 6.61 -18.68 -10.63
N ASP A 98 7.53 -19.12 -11.47
CA ASP A 98 7.25 -19.38 -12.89
C ASP A 98 6.72 -20.80 -13.14
N HIS A 99 6.40 -21.55 -12.11
CA HIS A 99 5.85 -22.90 -12.15
C HIS A 99 4.71 -23.08 -11.14
N MET A 100 3.62 -23.74 -11.56
CA MET A 100 2.47 -24.03 -10.71
C MET A 100 1.63 -25.19 -11.24
N PRO A 101 0.76 -25.81 -10.41
CA PRO A 101 -0.24 -26.77 -10.86
C PRO A 101 -1.30 -26.11 -11.77
N TRP A 102 -1.68 -26.79 -12.83
CA TRP A 102 -2.70 -26.32 -13.77
C TRP A 102 -4.04 -27.03 -13.51
N TYR A 103 -4.92 -26.31 -12.85
CA TYR A 103 -6.30 -26.74 -12.59
C TYR A 103 -7.25 -26.20 -13.66
N LEU A 104 -8.08 -27.08 -14.23
CA LEU A 104 -9.26 -26.71 -15.00
C LEU A 104 -10.46 -26.69 -14.07
N LEU A 105 -11.16 -25.56 -14.01
CA LEU A 105 -12.27 -25.35 -13.08
C LEU A 105 -13.60 -25.88 -13.64
N GLU A 106 -14.56 -26.12 -12.74
CA GLU A 106 -15.94 -26.40 -13.08
C GLU A 106 -16.63 -25.14 -13.66
N SER A 107 -17.66 -25.39 -14.48
CA SER A 107 -18.54 -24.32 -14.96
C SER A 107 -19.26 -23.68 -13.77
N GLY A 108 -19.17 -22.35 -13.65
CA GLY A 108 -19.75 -21.59 -12.53
C GLY A 108 -18.74 -21.14 -11.47
N CYS A 109 -17.47 -21.57 -11.58
CA CYS A 109 -16.39 -20.88 -10.88
C CYS A 109 -16.14 -19.51 -11.50
N LYS A 110 -15.83 -18.52 -10.66
CA LYS A 110 -15.37 -17.18 -11.08
C LYS A 110 -13.88 -17.07 -10.80
N THR A 111 -13.11 -16.74 -11.82
CA THR A 111 -11.65 -16.58 -11.71
C THR A 111 -11.28 -15.10 -11.67
N TYR A 112 -10.38 -14.74 -10.78
CA TYR A 112 -9.91 -13.36 -10.57
C TYR A 112 -8.46 -13.17 -11.00
N MET A 113 -7.66 -14.25 -10.98
CA MET A 113 -6.26 -14.23 -11.36
C MET A 113 -5.87 -15.55 -12.02
N VAL A 114 -5.10 -15.46 -13.12
CA VAL A 114 -4.65 -16.64 -13.89
C VAL A 114 -3.18 -16.53 -14.25
N GLY A 115 -2.52 -17.68 -14.38
CA GLY A 115 -1.19 -17.78 -14.97
C GLY A 115 -1.27 -17.75 -16.48
N MET A 116 -0.36 -17.03 -17.13
CA MET A 116 -0.23 -16.95 -18.59
C MET A 116 0.69 -18.05 -19.09
N LEU A 117 0.43 -18.51 -20.32
CA LEU A 117 1.18 -19.58 -20.96
C LEU A 117 1.82 -19.08 -22.26
N ALA A 118 2.91 -19.72 -22.69
CA ALA A 118 3.51 -19.45 -24.00
C ALA A 118 2.59 -19.84 -25.18
N ASP A 119 1.63 -20.74 -24.96
CA ASP A 119 0.62 -21.11 -25.95
C ASP A 119 -0.57 -20.15 -25.86
N GLU A 120 -0.56 -19.13 -26.73
CA GLU A 120 -1.62 -18.12 -26.83
C GLU A 120 -2.96 -18.67 -27.35
N SER A 121 -3.02 -19.91 -27.84
CA SER A 121 -4.26 -20.53 -28.30
C SER A 121 -5.16 -20.99 -27.15
N VAL A 122 -4.65 -21.04 -25.93
CA VAL A 122 -5.42 -21.40 -24.72
C VAL A 122 -6.33 -20.24 -24.33
N LYS A 123 -7.63 -20.49 -24.26
CA LYS A 123 -8.61 -19.48 -23.87
C LYS A 123 -8.46 -19.09 -22.40
N ASN A 124 -8.79 -17.85 -22.06
CA ASN A 124 -8.69 -17.32 -20.69
C ASN A 124 -9.36 -18.20 -19.62
N GLU A 125 -10.53 -18.78 -19.94
CA GLU A 125 -11.28 -19.66 -19.01
C GLU A 125 -10.58 -21.02 -18.77
N GLN A 126 -9.54 -21.31 -19.56
CA GLN A 126 -8.78 -22.57 -19.47
C GLN A 126 -7.35 -22.35 -18.98
N LEU A 127 -6.94 -21.10 -18.75
CA LEU A 127 -5.62 -20.79 -18.20
C LEU A 127 -5.46 -21.35 -16.77
N PRO A 128 -4.23 -21.58 -16.30
CA PRO A 128 -3.97 -22.00 -14.92
C PRO A 128 -4.56 -21.01 -13.92
N ALA A 129 -5.57 -21.45 -13.15
CA ALA A 129 -6.21 -20.58 -12.16
C ALA A 129 -5.28 -20.36 -10.95
N ILE A 130 -5.09 -19.09 -10.58
CA ILE A 130 -4.33 -18.68 -9.41
C ILE A 130 -5.27 -18.30 -8.28
N LEU A 131 -6.27 -17.46 -8.55
CA LEU A 131 -7.30 -17.09 -7.59
C LEU A 131 -8.67 -17.25 -8.21
N TRP A 132 -9.53 -18.03 -7.54
CA TRP A 132 -10.90 -18.26 -8.00
C TRP A 132 -11.87 -18.48 -6.85
N ARG A 133 -13.16 -18.43 -7.17
CA ARG A 133 -14.27 -18.75 -6.28
C ARG A 133 -15.10 -19.89 -6.85
N ALA A 134 -15.29 -20.93 -6.06
CA ALA A 134 -16.27 -21.99 -6.32
C ALA A 134 -17.54 -21.78 -5.48
N THR A 135 -18.63 -22.44 -5.85
CA THR A 135 -19.87 -22.46 -5.06
C THR A 135 -20.14 -23.90 -4.62
N VAL A 136 -20.32 -24.11 -3.31
CA VAL A 136 -20.57 -25.40 -2.68
C VAL A 136 -21.84 -25.29 -1.84
N GLY A 137 -22.97 -25.74 -2.38
CA GLY A 137 -24.27 -25.43 -1.78
C GLY A 137 -24.53 -23.92 -1.78
N ASP A 138 -24.84 -23.38 -0.62
CA ASP A 138 -25.03 -21.93 -0.43
C ASP A 138 -23.73 -21.19 -0.09
N ALA A 139 -22.65 -21.92 0.22
CA ALA A 139 -21.36 -21.37 0.59
C ALA A 139 -20.51 -21.01 -0.63
N LYS A 140 -19.64 -20.02 -0.48
CA LYS A 140 -18.60 -19.64 -1.43
C LYS A 140 -17.25 -20.13 -0.90
N VAL A 141 -16.46 -20.74 -1.78
CA VAL A 141 -15.12 -21.23 -1.47
C VAL A 141 -14.12 -20.50 -2.35
N PHE A 142 -13.29 -19.66 -1.74
CA PHE A 142 -12.19 -19.02 -2.42
C PHE A 142 -10.94 -19.88 -2.28
N ALA A 143 -10.19 -20.00 -3.36
CA ALA A 143 -8.98 -20.79 -3.43
C ALA A 143 -7.84 -19.99 -4.05
N VAL A 144 -6.71 -19.95 -3.36
CA VAL A 144 -5.49 -19.26 -3.78
C VAL A 144 -4.40 -20.30 -4.05
N ASN A 145 -3.96 -20.38 -5.29
CA ASN A 145 -2.91 -21.29 -5.73
C ASN A 145 -1.57 -20.54 -5.78
N GLY A 146 -0.86 -20.56 -4.66
CA GLY A 146 0.39 -19.84 -4.44
C GLY A 146 0.37 -18.98 -3.17
N ASP A 147 1.42 -18.21 -2.96
CA ASP A 147 1.73 -17.44 -1.75
C ASP A 147 1.28 -15.96 -1.81
N TYR A 148 0.24 -15.66 -2.60
CA TYR A 148 -0.23 -14.29 -2.85
C TYR A 148 -0.94 -13.62 -1.67
N MET A 149 -1.29 -14.39 -0.64
CA MET A 149 -1.93 -13.89 0.57
C MET A 149 -1.02 -13.89 1.80
N GLU A 150 0.26 -14.05 1.59
CA GLU A 150 1.25 -13.85 2.65
C GLU A 150 1.37 -12.38 3.01
N ASP A 151 1.80 -12.11 4.24
CA ASP A 151 1.97 -10.77 4.80
C ASP A 151 0.71 -9.87 4.70
N CYS A 152 0.91 -8.54 4.72
CA CYS A 152 -0.16 -7.55 4.57
C CYS A 152 -0.80 -7.52 3.17
N THR A 153 -0.25 -8.21 2.17
CA THR A 153 -0.85 -8.34 0.83
C THR A 153 -2.22 -9.04 0.90
N GLY A 154 -2.40 -9.98 1.83
CA GLY A 154 -3.66 -10.69 2.01
C GLY A 154 -4.86 -9.81 2.39
N ILE A 155 -4.65 -8.63 2.97
CA ILE A 155 -5.74 -7.79 3.50
C ILE A 155 -6.70 -7.35 2.39
N GLY A 156 -6.18 -6.78 1.30
CA GLY A 156 -7.04 -6.32 0.21
C GLY A 156 -7.68 -7.46 -0.60
N PHE A 157 -7.02 -8.63 -0.65
CA PHE A 157 -7.63 -9.83 -1.21
C PHE A 157 -8.84 -10.26 -0.38
N LEU A 158 -8.76 -10.21 0.95
CA LEU A 158 -9.89 -10.52 1.84
C LEU A 158 -11.04 -9.54 1.65
N ASP A 159 -10.78 -8.23 1.61
CA ASP A 159 -11.83 -7.22 1.38
C ASP A 159 -12.49 -7.41 0.00
N ALA A 160 -11.70 -7.73 -1.03
CA ALA A 160 -12.23 -8.05 -2.36
C ALA A 160 -13.09 -9.33 -2.34
N MET A 161 -12.68 -10.37 -1.60
CA MET A 161 -13.48 -11.60 -1.44
C MET A 161 -14.77 -11.31 -0.66
N MET A 162 -14.75 -10.47 0.38
CA MET A 162 -15.94 -10.05 1.13
C MET A 162 -16.94 -9.31 0.22
N THR A 163 -16.44 -8.45 -0.67
CA THR A 163 -17.27 -7.79 -1.68
C THR A 163 -18.03 -8.81 -2.55
N GLU A 164 -17.40 -9.91 -2.93
CA GLU A 164 -18.02 -10.98 -3.73
C GLU A 164 -19.10 -11.80 -2.99
N LEU A 165 -19.14 -11.71 -1.65
CA LEU A 165 -20.15 -12.41 -0.84
C LEU A 165 -21.42 -11.59 -0.63
N HIS A 166 -21.33 -10.26 -0.69
CA HIS A 166 -22.40 -9.35 -0.32
C HIS A 166 -22.93 -8.58 -1.54
N ARG A 167 -24.15 -8.09 -1.47
CA ARG A 167 -24.73 -7.18 -2.46
C ARG A 167 -23.94 -5.85 -2.54
N TYR A 168 -23.44 -5.40 -1.41
CA TYR A 168 -22.51 -4.28 -1.27
C TYR A 168 -21.57 -4.55 -0.11
N GLU A 169 -20.40 -3.98 -0.16
CA GLU A 169 -19.47 -3.94 0.97
C GLU A 169 -19.06 -2.50 1.24
N ILE A 170 -19.12 -2.08 2.51
CA ILE A 170 -18.67 -0.76 2.95
C ILE A 170 -17.72 -0.93 4.12
N TYR A 171 -16.52 -0.40 3.99
CA TYR A 171 -15.45 -0.54 4.98
C TYR A 171 -14.63 0.74 5.11
N PRO A 172 -14.07 1.03 6.30
CA PRO A 172 -13.30 2.23 6.54
C PRO A 172 -11.94 2.16 5.90
N VAL A 173 -11.41 3.32 5.47
CA VAL A 173 -10.07 3.47 4.91
C VAL A 173 -9.37 4.71 5.46
N ILE A 174 -8.04 4.73 5.40
CA ILE A 174 -7.21 5.85 5.84
C ILE A 174 -7.32 7.02 4.85
N ASN A 175 -7.30 6.71 3.56
CA ASN A 175 -7.28 7.69 2.46
C ASN A 175 -6.11 8.67 2.56
N ALA A 176 -4.88 8.14 2.50
CA ALA A 176 -3.64 8.92 2.56
C ALA A 176 -2.57 8.37 1.62
N GLN A 177 -2.01 9.24 0.77
CA GLN A 177 -0.94 8.93 -0.16
C GLN A 177 0.26 9.81 0.18
N ASN A 178 1.28 9.24 0.83
CA ASN A 178 2.48 9.94 1.24
C ASN A 178 3.60 9.77 0.21
N MET A 179 4.31 10.86 -0.08
CA MET A 179 5.56 10.87 -0.81
C MET A 179 6.61 11.56 0.05
N SER A 180 7.65 10.83 0.43
CA SER A 180 8.65 11.28 1.39
C SER A 180 10.06 11.10 0.87
N PHE A 181 10.96 11.99 1.28
CA PHE A 181 12.38 11.92 0.99
C PHE A 181 13.16 11.81 2.29
N ALA A 182 13.69 10.61 2.55
CA ALA A 182 14.53 10.35 3.71
C ALA A 182 15.93 10.92 3.50
N ASN A 183 16.62 11.22 4.61
CA ASN A 183 17.99 11.70 4.61
C ASN A 183 18.21 12.94 3.73
N PHE A 184 17.27 13.90 3.81
CA PHE A 184 17.38 15.19 3.15
C PHE A 184 18.53 16.00 3.78
N SER A 185 19.71 15.98 3.14
CA SER A 185 20.98 16.47 3.70
C SER A 185 21.69 17.46 2.77
N GLY A 186 20.95 18.33 2.08
CA GLY A 186 21.50 19.37 1.21
C GLY A 186 22.07 20.59 1.93
N PHE A 187 22.69 20.43 3.11
CA PHE A 187 23.08 21.54 3.98
C PHE A 187 24.61 21.66 4.19
N ALA A 188 25.34 20.57 3.92
CA ALA A 188 26.79 20.51 4.03
C ALA A 188 27.40 19.86 2.79
N SER A 189 28.64 20.23 2.46
CA SER A 189 29.39 19.55 1.39
C SER A 189 30.09 18.32 1.95
N GLU A 190 29.31 17.29 2.28
CA GLU A 190 29.83 16.01 2.75
C GLU A 190 30.27 15.12 1.56
N ASN A 191 31.04 14.06 1.83
CA ASN A 191 31.49 13.06 0.84
C ASN A 191 32.12 13.67 -0.44
N LYS A 192 32.91 14.74 -0.30
CA LYS A 192 33.46 15.53 -1.41
C LYS A 192 34.18 14.70 -2.46
N ALA A 193 35.00 13.73 -2.04
CA ALA A 193 35.84 12.95 -2.94
C ALA A 193 34.99 12.13 -3.92
N GLN A 194 33.98 11.41 -3.41
CA GLN A 194 33.12 10.56 -4.21
C GLN A 194 32.16 11.40 -5.09
N MET A 195 31.60 12.48 -4.53
CA MET A 195 30.74 13.39 -5.27
C MET A 195 31.47 14.06 -6.45
N LYS A 196 32.72 14.51 -6.24
CA LYS A 196 33.54 15.05 -7.35
C LYS A 196 33.88 14.00 -8.39
N LYS A 197 34.11 12.74 -7.98
CA LYS A 197 34.40 11.63 -8.91
C LYS A 197 33.19 11.32 -9.83
N LEU A 198 31.99 11.30 -9.29
CA LEU A 198 30.78 10.88 -10.03
C LEU A 198 30.02 12.05 -10.68
N TYR A 199 29.96 13.21 -10.04
CA TYR A 199 29.22 14.38 -10.53
C TYR A 199 30.11 15.53 -11.00
N SER A 200 31.43 15.48 -10.76
CA SER A 200 32.35 16.61 -10.94
C SER A 200 31.96 17.85 -10.12
N ARG A 201 31.16 17.68 -9.08
CA ARG A 201 30.62 18.74 -8.21
C ARG A 201 30.63 18.29 -6.76
N GLU A 202 30.47 19.24 -5.85
CA GLU A 202 30.25 18.96 -4.43
C GLU A 202 28.77 18.61 -4.16
N SER A 203 28.49 17.86 -3.10
CA SER A 203 27.14 17.40 -2.75
C SER A 203 26.13 18.55 -2.65
N LEU A 204 26.51 19.66 -2.03
CA LEU A 204 25.66 20.86 -1.89
C LEU A 204 25.26 21.43 -3.24
N ALA A 205 26.18 21.47 -4.22
CA ALA A 205 25.89 21.94 -5.57
C ALA A 205 25.01 20.93 -6.34
N VAL A 206 25.25 19.64 -6.19
CA VAL A 206 24.40 18.58 -6.77
C VAL A 206 22.99 18.68 -6.20
N PHE A 207 22.86 18.84 -4.89
CA PHE A 207 21.57 18.96 -4.24
C PHE A 207 20.78 20.18 -4.73
N ARG A 208 21.41 21.36 -4.69
CA ARG A 208 20.77 22.61 -5.10
C ARG A 208 20.42 22.68 -6.59
N ASP A 209 21.33 22.23 -7.46
CA ASP A 209 21.24 22.46 -8.91
C ASP A 209 20.56 21.29 -9.66
N ILE A 210 20.46 20.12 -9.05
CA ILE A 210 19.96 18.89 -9.70
C ILE A 210 18.81 18.25 -8.89
N ILE A 211 19.08 17.89 -7.61
CA ILE A 211 18.10 17.12 -6.82
C ILE A 211 16.87 17.99 -6.49
N TRP A 212 17.07 19.14 -5.88
CA TRP A 212 15.96 19.98 -5.45
C TRP A 212 15.03 20.44 -6.60
N PRO A 213 15.55 20.92 -7.75
CA PRO A 213 14.70 21.24 -8.89
C PRO A 213 13.91 20.02 -9.41
N GLY A 214 14.51 18.82 -9.38
CA GLY A 214 13.83 17.58 -9.75
C GLY A 214 12.66 17.26 -8.82
N LEU A 215 12.88 17.34 -7.51
CA LEU A 215 11.81 17.15 -6.51
C LEU A 215 10.67 18.15 -6.66
N CYS A 216 10.99 19.41 -6.95
CA CYS A 216 9.99 20.45 -7.18
C CYS A 216 9.15 20.16 -8.43
N ALA A 217 9.80 19.74 -9.52
CA ALA A 217 9.11 19.41 -10.77
C ALA A 217 8.17 18.21 -10.60
N ASP A 218 8.61 17.18 -9.88
CA ASP A 218 7.78 16.00 -9.58
C ASP A 218 6.57 16.36 -8.72
N GLN A 219 6.77 17.19 -7.69
CA GLN A 219 5.67 17.69 -6.87
C GLN A 219 4.62 18.45 -7.69
N GLU A 220 5.08 19.33 -8.59
CA GLU A 220 4.18 20.11 -9.45
C GLU A 220 3.42 19.20 -10.45
N GLN A 221 4.08 18.17 -10.97
CA GLN A 221 3.49 17.25 -11.92
C GLN A 221 2.52 16.26 -11.26
N SER A 222 2.89 15.68 -10.13
CA SER A 222 2.08 14.65 -9.43
C SER A 222 1.04 15.24 -8.50
N GLY A 223 1.15 16.52 -8.13
CA GLY A 223 0.34 17.13 -7.08
C GLY A 223 0.61 16.57 -5.68
N ALA A 224 1.71 15.82 -5.50
CA ALA A 224 2.07 15.20 -4.23
C ALA A 224 2.34 16.26 -3.15
N LYS A 225 2.01 15.94 -1.91
CA LYS A 225 2.46 16.68 -0.74
C LYS A 225 3.70 16.01 -0.18
N LEU A 226 4.83 16.70 -0.26
CA LEU A 226 6.10 16.12 0.14
C LEU A 226 6.32 16.18 1.64
N THR A 227 6.95 15.13 2.20
CA THR A 227 7.59 15.16 3.51
C THR A 227 9.09 14.96 3.33
N CYS A 228 9.90 15.89 3.80
CA CYS A 228 11.35 15.82 3.75
C CYS A 228 11.90 15.57 5.16
N PHE A 229 12.51 14.41 5.37
CA PHE A 229 13.14 14.05 6.63
C PHE A 229 14.56 14.60 6.66
N PHE A 230 14.74 15.73 7.30
CA PHE A 230 16.00 16.45 7.38
C PHE A 230 17.05 15.67 8.18
N SER A 231 18.21 15.54 7.60
CA SER A 231 19.45 15.17 8.28
C SER A 231 20.45 16.29 8.09
N PRO A 232 20.52 17.27 8.98
CA PRO A 232 21.39 18.44 8.84
C PRO A 232 22.85 18.08 8.54
N GLN A 233 23.32 16.99 9.16
CA GLN A 233 24.61 16.38 8.84
C GLN A 233 24.52 14.88 9.03
N MET A 234 24.88 14.12 8.01
CA MET A 234 24.89 12.65 8.08
C MET A 234 26.14 12.11 8.75
N ASP A 235 27.29 12.70 8.44
CA ASP A 235 28.59 12.27 8.95
C ASP A 235 29.29 13.40 9.73
N TYR A 236 29.11 13.41 11.04
CA TYR A 236 29.76 14.35 11.94
C TYR A 236 31.30 14.21 12.05
N SER A 237 31.87 13.16 11.44
CA SER A 237 33.33 13.01 11.32
C SER A 237 33.93 13.72 10.09
N ASP A 238 33.11 14.07 9.11
CA ASP A 238 33.54 14.79 7.86
C ASP A 238 33.87 16.21 8.21
N GLY A 239 34.10 16.83 9.09
CA GLY A 239 34.57 18.21 9.35
C GLY A 239 33.91 19.34 8.55
N ASN A 240 33.03 19.04 7.58
CA ASN A 240 32.26 20.03 6.82
C ASN A 240 30.94 20.33 7.54
N LEU A 241 30.87 21.49 8.17
CA LEU A 241 29.68 21.89 8.94
C LEU A 241 28.52 22.28 8.01
N PRO A 242 27.27 22.01 8.42
CA PRO A 242 26.08 22.49 7.72
C PRO A 242 26.04 24.03 7.70
N ASP A 243 25.58 24.58 6.58
CA ASP A 243 25.31 26.01 6.44
C ASP A 243 23.89 26.32 6.97
N PRO A 244 23.75 27.10 8.06
CA PRO A 244 22.45 27.49 8.58
C PRO A 244 21.58 28.25 7.56
N GLN A 245 22.17 28.95 6.60
CA GLN A 245 21.39 29.63 5.56
C GLN A 245 20.70 28.66 4.60
N GLN A 246 21.33 27.52 4.32
CA GLN A 246 20.69 26.45 3.53
C GLN A 246 19.51 25.83 4.28
N LEU A 247 19.63 25.60 5.58
CA LEU A 247 18.52 25.12 6.41
C LEU A 247 17.33 26.10 6.37
N ILE A 248 17.59 27.40 6.56
CA ILE A 248 16.56 28.44 6.48
C ILE A 248 15.91 28.47 5.09
N PHE A 249 16.71 28.39 4.04
CA PHE A 249 16.23 28.37 2.66
C PHE A 249 15.26 27.21 2.42
N TYR A 250 15.66 25.96 2.70
CA TYR A 250 14.80 24.81 2.43
C TYR A 250 13.57 24.76 3.36
N LEU A 251 13.67 25.19 4.61
CA LEU A 251 12.50 25.32 5.48
C LEU A 251 11.46 26.30 4.92
N LYS A 252 11.93 27.41 4.32
CA LYS A 252 11.06 28.40 3.68
C LYS A 252 10.42 27.81 2.41
N GLU A 253 11.21 27.21 1.53
CA GLU A 253 10.75 26.58 0.30
C GLU A 253 9.68 25.51 0.56
N LEU A 254 9.91 24.61 1.54
CA LEU A 254 8.94 23.59 1.90
C LEU A 254 7.63 24.20 2.43
N ARG A 255 7.73 25.26 3.25
CA ARG A 255 6.54 25.96 3.75
C ARG A 255 5.73 26.58 2.61
N GLU A 256 6.39 27.23 1.65
CA GLU A 256 5.73 27.83 0.47
C GLU A 256 5.04 26.79 -0.41
N LYS A 257 5.58 25.59 -0.46
CA LYS A 257 5.03 24.46 -1.22
C LYS A 257 4.00 23.62 -0.42
N SER A 258 3.65 24.01 0.79
CA SER A 258 2.79 23.23 1.70
C SER A 258 3.32 21.81 1.97
N ALA A 259 4.64 21.66 1.90
CA ALA A 259 5.37 20.44 2.22
C ALA A 259 5.79 20.42 3.69
N GLU A 260 6.07 19.26 4.22
CA GLU A 260 6.49 19.03 5.61
C GLU A 260 8.00 18.88 5.73
N ALA A 261 8.61 19.57 6.69
CA ALA A 261 9.93 19.26 7.16
C ALA A 261 9.83 18.39 8.42
N ALA A 262 10.46 17.24 8.40
CA ALA A 262 10.52 16.27 9.50
C ALA A 262 11.98 15.96 9.83
N ILE A 263 12.28 15.08 10.76
CA ILE A 263 13.64 14.73 11.15
C ILE A 263 14.00 13.29 10.73
N SER A 264 15.19 13.09 10.15
CA SER A 264 15.78 11.76 10.00
C SER A 264 16.66 11.45 11.21
N LEU A 265 16.40 10.32 11.85
CA LEU A 265 17.24 9.77 12.93
C LEU A 265 18.27 8.78 12.40
N ASP A 266 18.34 8.55 11.07
CA ASP A 266 19.34 7.70 10.44
C ASP A 266 20.76 8.30 10.58
N ASN A 267 21.77 7.44 10.66
CA ASN A 267 23.18 7.80 10.67
C ASN A 267 24.06 6.67 10.11
N PHE A 268 25.37 6.92 9.95
CA PHE A 268 26.33 5.92 9.51
C PHE A 268 26.90 5.05 10.67
N GLY A 269 26.37 5.17 11.89
CA GLY A 269 26.87 4.42 13.05
C GLY A 269 28.20 4.94 13.63
N ILE A 270 28.70 6.07 13.15
CA ILE A 270 29.96 6.70 13.61
C ILE A 270 29.77 7.42 14.94
N ILE A 271 28.57 7.92 15.18
CA ILE A 271 28.17 8.70 16.37
C ILE A 271 26.94 8.04 16.98
N ASP A 272 26.81 8.13 18.30
CA ASP A 272 25.62 7.69 19.00
C ASP A 272 24.35 8.39 18.44
N PRO A 273 23.25 7.66 18.16
CA PRO A 273 22.04 8.23 17.57
C PRO A 273 21.46 9.40 18.37
N LEU A 274 21.49 9.33 19.70
CA LEU A 274 21.00 10.42 20.55
C LEU A 274 21.91 11.67 20.46
N GLU A 275 23.23 11.47 20.37
CA GLU A 275 24.19 12.57 20.22
C GLU A 275 23.98 13.26 18.84
N LYS A 276 23.83 12.45 17.77
CA LYS A 276 23.51 13.01 16.44
C LYS A 276 22.21 13.82 16.47
N ALA A 277 21.15 13.22 16.99
CA ALA A 277 19.84 13.85 17.06
C ALA A 277 19.88 15.19 17.84
N LYS A 278 20.65 15.27 18.94
CA LYS A 278 20.84 16.53 19.69
C LYS A 278 21.59 17.58 18.87
N LYS A 279 22.62 17.18 18.12
CA LYS A 279 23.36 18.10 17.24
C LYS A 279 22.48 18.60 16.10
N ASP A 280 21.74 17.72 15.45
CA ASP A 280 20.79 18.08 14.39
C ASP A 280 19.70 19.02 14.91
N ALA A 281 19.11 18.74 16.07
CA ALA A 281 18.13 19.58 16.69
C ALA A 281 18.65 20.98 17.03
N LEU A 282 19.90 21.08 17.47
CA LEU A 282 20.54 22.36 17.75
C LEU A 282 20.65 23.20 16.46
N LEU A 283 21.08 22.59 15.35
CA LEU A 283 21.20 23.26 14.06
C LEU A 283 19.83 23.70 13.53
N MET A 284 18.83 22.82 13.60
CA MET A 284 17.45 23.15 13.21
C MET A 284 16.88 24.30 14.05
N LYS A 285 17.12 24.30 15.37
CA LYS A 285 16.67 25.37 16.26
C LYS A 285 17.38 26.70 16.00
N GLN A 286 18.63 26.70 15.54
CA GLN A 286 19.33 27.88 15.11
C GLN A 286 18.75 28.48 13.83
N ALA A 287 18.28 27.61 12.91
CA ALA A 287 17.62 28.02 11.67
C ALA A 287 16.21 28.56 11.92
N ASP A 288 15.40 27.85 12.72
CA ASP A 288 14.07 28.29 13.18
C ASP A 288 13.82 27.83 14.64
N SER A 289 13.87 28.79 15.57
CA SER A 289 13.71 28.50 17.01
C SER A 289 12.31 27.99 17.39
N ARG A 290 11.33 28.16 16.52
CA ARG A 290 9.93 27.74 16.73
C ARG A 290 9.63 26.42 16.05
N TYR A 291 10.58 25.84 15.33
CA TYR A 291 10.38 24.59 14.61
C TYR A 291 10.06 23.44 15.59
N GLN A 292 9.03 22.66 15.28
CA GLN A 292 8.60 21.48 16.01
C GLN A 292 8.57 20.29 15.05
N TYR A 293 9.14 19.19 15.49
CA TYR A 293 9.14 17.95 14.72
C TYR A 293 7.82 17.21 14.93
N GLY A 294 7.03 16.99 13.89
CA GLY A 294 5.81 16.17 13.93
C GLY A 294 6.08 14.71 13.62
N ALA A 295 7.02 14.45 12.71
CA ALA A 295 7.35 13.12 12.21
C ALA A 295 8.87 12.88 12.25
N ALA A 296 9.25 11.59 12.37
CA ALA A 296 10.64 11.16 12.28
C ALA A 296 10.78 9.91 11.41
N TYR A 297 11.86 9.85 10.64
CA TYR A 297 12.29 8.66 9.90
C TYR A 297 13.31 7.87 10.72
N VAL A 298 13.12 6.56 10.83
CA VAL A 298 13.94 5.64 11.63
C VAL A 298 14.22 4.37 10.84
N THR A 299 15.46 3.93 10.78
CA THR A 299 15.82 2.63 10.19
C THR A 299 15.60 1.48 11.18
N LYS A 300 15.34 0.27 10.68
CA LYS A 300 15.17 -0.94 11.51
C LYS A 300 16.33 -1.15 12.48
N ALA A 301 17.57 -0.89 12.05
CA ALA A 301 18.76 -1.02 12.87
C ALA A 301 18.82 -0.07 14.09
N GLN A 302 18.04 1.02 14.05
CA GLN A 302 18.04 2.06 15.08
C GLN A 302 16.78 2.09 15.94
N LYS A 303 15.87 1.14 15.75
CA LYS A 303 14.58 1.09 16.45
C LYS A 303 14.72 1.21 17.97
N GLU A 304 15.67 0.52 18.57
CA GLU A 304 15.91 0.56 20.01
C GLU A 304 16.47 1.91 20.52
N ALA A 305 17.12 2.68 19.63
CA ALA A 305 17.69 3.96 19.99
C ALA A 305 16.64 5.08 19.98
N TYR A 306 15.59 4.99 19.14
CA TYR A 306 14.60 6.05 18.99
C TYR A 306 13.81 6.32 20.29
N GLU A 307 13.50 5.29 21.07
CA GLU A 307 12.78 5.46 22.34
C GLU A 307 13.51 6.43 23.28
N LYS A 308 14.83 6.31 23.37
CA LYS A 308 15.66 7.22 24.17
C LYS A 308 15.71 8.63 23.59
N VAL A 309 15.70 8.75 22.26
CA VAL A 309 15.70 10.04 21.55
C VAL A 309 14.40 10.77 21.76
N LEU A 310 13.26 10.11 21.58
CA LEU A 310 11.94 10.72 21.62
C LEU A 310 11.47 11.18 23.00
N THR A 311 12.04 10.62 24.07
CA THR A 311 11.74 11.08 25.44
C THR A 311 12.35 12.44 25.78
N GLN A 312 13.27 12.95 24.92
CA GLN A 312 14.03 14.17 25.20
C GLN A 312 13.59 15.32 24.29
N ALA A 313 13.54 16.52 24.88
CA ALA A 313 13.34 17.74 24.08
C ALA A 313 14.52 17.91 23.10
N PRO A 314 14.28 18.32 21.83
CA PRO A 314 13.02 18.82 21.26
C PRO A 314 12.13 17.77 20.58
N PHE A 315 12.42 16.48 20.71
CA PHE A 315 11.75 15.39 19.97
C PHE A 315 10.41 14.97 20.59
N SER A 316 10.06 15.45 21.78
CA SER A 316 8.79 15.13 22.47
C SER A 316 7.54 15.57 21.73
N THR A 317 7.67 16.31 20.63
CA THR A 317 6.57 16.70 19.73
C THR A 317 6.37 15.75 18.56
N VAL A 318 7.27 14.77 18.37
CA VAL A 318 7.11 13.73 17.34
C VAL A 318 5.94 12.83 17.74
N THR A 319 4.99 12.70 16.85
CA THR A 319 3.77 11.89 17.06
C THR A 319 3.68 10.71 16.12
N THR A 320 4.54 10.66 15.09
CA THR A 320 4.56 9.56 14.14
C THR A 320 5.98 9.20 13.72
N LEU A 321 6.22 7.90 13.54
CA LEU A 321 7.46 7.34 13.02
C LEU A 321 7.23 6.69 11.66
N VAL A 322 8.15 6.93 10.74
CA VAL A 322 8.22 6.27 9.43
C VAL A 322 9.45 5.38 9.40
N GLY A 323 9.28 4.14 8.98
CA GLY A 323 10.39 3.18 8.87
C GLY A 323 9.91 1.80 8.45
N ASP A 324 10.87 0.91 8.23
CA ASP A 324 10.64 -0.49 7.89
C ASP A 324 10.80 -1.37 9.14
N PHE A 325 9.82 -1.31 10.04
CA PHE A 325 9.85 -2.02 11.32
C PHE A 325 8.55 -2.76 11.68
N LEU A 326 7.50 -2.65 10.87
CA LEU A 326 6.28 -3.44 11.00
C LEU A 326 6.36 -4.62 10.02
N GLU A 327 6.22 -5.85 10.52
CA GLU A 327 6.30 -7.06 9.69
C GLU A 327 4.93 -7.39 9.08
N ASP A 328 3.86 -7.36 9.91
CA ASP A 328 2.52 -7.81 9.51
C ASP A 328 1.50 -6.67 9.39
N ALA A 329 1.92 -5.42 9.51
CA ALA A 329 1.03 -4.27 9.45
C ALA A 329 1.70 -3.09 8.71
N VAL A 330 0.89 -2.22 8.13
CA VAL A 330 1.39 -0.98 7.48
C VAL A 330 1.24 0.24 8.39
N VAL A 331 0.34 0.20 9.34
CA VAL A 331 0.13 1.25 10.35
C VAL A 331 -0.16 0.61 11.71
N ALA A 332 0.34 1.23 12.78
CA ALA A 332 0.07 0.77 14.14
C ALA A 332 0.08 1.93 15.14
N LYS A 333 -0.44 1.68 16.36
CA LYS A 333 -0.22 2.54 17.53
C LYS A 333 0.82 1.92 18.45
N GLU A 334 1.73 2.73 18.96
CA GLU A 334 2.71 2.34 19.95
C GLU A 334 2.63 3.28 21.18
N GLY A 335 2.64 2.71 22.36
CA GLY A 335 2.64 3.48 23.63
C GLY A 335 1.48 4.46 23.81
N GLY A 336 0.39 4.30 23.06
CA GLY A 336 -0.84 5.11 23.17
C GLY A 336 -0.82 6.49 22.52
N THR A 337 0.35 7.06 22.27
CA THR A 337 0.50 8.43 21.72
C THR A 337 1.23 8.48 20.38
N MET A 338 2.01 7.47 20.04
CA MET A 338 2.79 7.36 18.81
C MET A 338 2.05 6.54 17.76
N THR A 339 2.12 6.95 16.50
CA THR A 339 1.76 6.09 15.37
C THR A 339 3.00 5.64 14.63
N LEU A 340 2.94 4.45 14.06
CA LEU A 340 3.94 3.87 13.20
C LEU A 340 3.37 3.79 11.79
N GLN A 341 4.13 4.25 10.81
CA GLN A 341 3.79 4.20 9.39
C GLN A 341 4.89 3.43 8.65
N SER A 342 4.59 2.22 8.18
CA SER A 342 5.53 1.44 7.39
C SER A 342 5.77 2.08 6.03
N ILE A 343 6.99 1.88 5.52
CA ILE A 343 7.33 2.15 4.12
C ILE A 343 6.64 1.09 3.27
N THR A 344 5.81 1.53 2.33
CA THR A 344 5.13 0.61 1.40
C THR A 344 5.88 0.44 0.09
N SER A 345 6.76 1.38 -0.25
CA SER A 345 7.65 1.33 -1.42
C SER A 345 8.80 2.31 -1.27
N ASP A 346 9.96 2.00 -1.86
CA ASP A 346 11.06 2.95 -2.05
C ASP A 346 10.88 3.83 -3.31
N GLY A 347 9.89 3.50 -4.14
CA GLY A 347 9.60 4.18 -5.40
C GLY A 347 10.58 3.84 -6.54
N ILE A 348 11.70 3.19 -6.27
CA ILE A 348 12.75 2.85 -7.25
C ILE A 348 12.59 1.40 -7.75
N SER A 349 12.52 0.50 -6.79
CA SER A 349 12.22 -0.90 -7.05
C SER A 349 10.71 -1.06 -7.15
N HIS A 350 10.24 -1.82 -8.14
CA HIS A 350 8.81 -2.12 -8.25
C HIS A 350 8.63 -3.46 -8.97
N THR A 351 8.66 -4.53 -8.18
CA THR A 351 8.44 -5.89 -8.67
C THR A 351 6.95 -6.15 -8.91
N TYR A 352 6.62 -7.26 -9.50
CA TYR A 352 5.22 -7.65 -9.73
C TYR A 352 4.48 -7.96 -8.41
N ARG A 353 5.18 -8.54 -7.42
CA ARG A 353 4.59 -8.72 -6.07
C ARG A 353 4.36 -7.39 -5.38
N GLU A 354 5.28 -6.46 -5.49
CA GLU A 354 5.12 -5.12 -4.91
C GLU A 354 3.94 -4.38 -5.54
N ASP A 355 3.68 -4.55 -6.85
CA ASP A 355 2.49 -3.96 -7.48
C ASP A 355 1.19 -4.59 -6.96
N ILE A 356 1.13 -5.92 -6.85
CA ILE A 356 -0.02 -6.60 -6.24
C ILE A 356 -0.22 -6.15 -4.79
N ARG A 357 0.87 -6.07 -4.00
CA ARG A 357 0.82 -5.57 -2.63
C ARG A 357 0.31 -4.15 -2.57
N MET A 358 0.79 -3.27 -3.43
CA MET A 358 0.31 -1.90 -3.54
C MET A 358 -1.19 -1.86 -3.85
N LYS A 359 -1.66 -2.57 -4.89
CA LYS A 359 -3.09 -2.65 -5.23
C LYS A 359 -3.94 -3.18 -4.07
N SER A 360 -3.43 -4.19 -3.36
CA SER A 360 -4.08 -4.73 -2.17
C SER A 360 -4.21 -3.69 -1.05
N LEU A 361 -3.15 -2.98 -0.71
CA LEU A 361 -3.16 -1.93 0.32
C LEU A 361 -4.04 -0.74 -0.09
N GLN A 362 -4.05 -0.38 -1.36
CA GLN A 362 -4.95 0.65 -1.88
C GLN A 362 -6.42 0.20 -1.79
N THR A 363 -6.71 -1.08 -2.05
CA THR A 363 -8.05 -1.64 -1.94
C THR A 363 -8.56 -1.59 -0.51
N SER A 364 -7.77 -2.01 0.48
CA SER A 364 -8.24 -2.14 1.86
C SER A 364 -8.08 -0.87 2.70
N LEU A 365 -7.07 -0.06 2.42
CA LEU A 365 -6.71 1.07 3.28
C LEU A 365 -6.72 2.42 2.55
N ALA A 366 -6.76 2.41 1.21
CA ALA A 366 -6.51 3.63 0.40
C ALA A 366 -5.22 4.33 0.87
N TYR A 367 -4.16 3.56 1.12
CA TYR A 367 -2.94 4.05 1.76
C TYR A 367 -1.68 3.63 1.02
N SER A 368 -0.77 4.58 0.85
CA SER A 368 0.62 4.32 0.48
C SER A 368 1.57 5.30 1.16
N ASN A 369 2.78 4.83 1.42
CA ASN A 369 3.87 5.61 2.01
C ASN A 369 5.16 5.32 1.24
N ILE A 370 5.42 6.12 0.21
CA ILE A 370 6.61 6.02 -0.63
C ILE A 370 7.72 6.82 0.05
N VAL A 371 8.87 6.18 0.27
CA VAL A 371 10.03 6.84 0.89
C VAL A 371 11.26 6.65 0.03
N PHE A 372 11.66 7.70 -0.68
CA PHE A 372 12.88 7.73 -1.47
C PHE A 372 14.06 8.15 -0.59
N ASP A 373 15.07 7.30 -0.46
CA ASP A 373 16.23 7.58 0.39
C ASP A 373 17.35 8.31 -0.38
N LEU A 374 17.54 9.59 -0.08
CA LEU A 374 18.58 10.43 -0.68
C LEU A 374 20.00 10.05 -0.25
N LYS A 375 20.17 9.23 0.78
CA LYS A 375 21.48 8.76 1.25
C LYS A 375 22.23 8.01 0.14
N GLN A 376 21.55 7.18 -0.63
CA GLN A 376 22.15 6.45 -1.75
C GLN A 376 22.77 7.39 -2.79
N ILE A 377 22.11 8.51 -3.09
CA ILE A 377 22.55 9.50 -4.07
C ILE A 377 23.71 10.34 -3.57
N LEU A 378 23.68 10.74 -2.31
CA LEU A 378 24.69 11.61 -1.70
C LEU A 378 25.94 10.85 -1.21
N TRP A 379 25.81 9.53 -1.00
CA TRP A 379 26.91 8.58 -0.73
C TRP A 379 26.94 7.46 -1.77
N PRO A 380 27.01 7.79 -3.08
CA PRO A 380 26.95 6.81 -4.14
C PRO A 380 28.16 5.88 -4.11
N GLN A 381 27.94 4.57 -4.29
CA GLN A 381 28.99 3.56 -4.40
C GLN A 381 29.40 3.32 -5.85
N GLN A 382 28.46 3.47 -6.78
CA GLN A 382 28.60 3.17 -8.19
C GLN A 382 27.88 4.23 -9.03
N LYS A 383 27.99 4.15 -10.37
CA LYS A 383 27.37 5.12 -11.27
C LYS A 383 25.86 5.04 -11.34
N GLU A 384 25.34 3.86 -11.05
CA GLU A 384 23.91 3.54 -11.01
C GLU A 384 23.20 4.23 -9.82
N ASP A 385 23.95 4.63 -8.79
CA ASP A 385 23.42 5.37 -7.63
C ASP A 385 23.25 6.88 -7.91
N ARG A 386 23.56 7.33 -9.14
CA ARG A 386 23.38 8.75 -9.47
C ARG A 386 21.90 9.12 -9.53
N TRP A 387 21.65 10.38 -9.21
CA TRP A 387 20.33 10.99 -9.22
C TRP A 387 19.57 10.71 -10.53
N GLU A 388 20.22 10.95 -11.69
CA GLU A 388 19.58 10.81 -12.99
C GLU A 388 19.04 9.39 -13.23
N VAL A 389 19.76 8.36 -12.73
CA VAL A 389 19.38 6.96 -12.89
C VAL A 389 18.26 6.58 -11.93
N LEU A 390 18.43 6.90 -10.65
CA LEU A 390 17.45 6.52 -9.62
C LEU A 390 16.17 7.33 -9.71
N TYR A 391 16.27 8.60 -10.04
CA TYR A 391 15.11 9.47 -10.19
C TYR A 391 14.28 9.12 -11.44
N GLU A 392 14.92 8.74 -12.54
CA GLU A 392 14.19 8.25 -13.72
C GLU A 392 13.34 7.03 -13.37
N LYS A 393 13.89 6.06 -12.62
CA LYS A 393 13.14 4.89 -12.12
C LYS A 393 11.99 5.32 -11.20
N PHE A 394 12.26 6.19 -10.23
CA PHE A 394 11.28 6.72 -9.30
C PHE A 394 10.12 7.41 -10.02
N ALA A 395 10.41 8.36 -10.90
CA ALA A 395 9.40 9.10 -11.66
C ALA A 395 8.61 8.19 -12.60
N SER A 396 9.28 7.23 -13.25
CA SER A 396 8.60 6.25 -14.11
C SER A 396 7.64 5.39 -13.31
N ASN A 397 8.07 4.83 -12.18
CA ASN A 397 7.24 3.96 -11.35
C ASN A 397 6.06 4.73 -10.77
N THR A 398 6.29 5.90 -10.16
CA THR A 398 5.21 6.70 -9.56
C THR A 398 4.17 7.12 -10.58
N ASN A 399 4.57 7.54 -11.76
CA ASN A 399 3.64 7.91 -12.84
C ASN A 399 2.92 6.70 -13.48
N THR A 400 3.49 5.52 -13.44
CA THR A 400 2.88 4.33 -14.04
C THR A 400 1.91 3.66 -13.08
N TYR A 401 2.34 3.39 -11.85
CA TYR A 401 1.61 2.53 -10.92
C TYR A 401 0.71 3.28 -9.95
N TRP A 402 1.14 4.44 -9.43
CA TRP A 402 0.34 5.21 -8.47
C TRP A 402 -0.72 6.11 -9.11
N LYS A 403 -0.62 6.37 -10.41
CA LYS A 403 -1.59 7.21 -11.14
C LYS A 403 -3.04 6.66 -11.08
N ALA A 404 -3.20 5.35 -11.05
CA ALA A 404 -4.52 4.73 -10.90
C ALA A 404 -5.24 5.13 -9.60
N PHE A 405 -4.50 5.61 -8.61
CA PHE A 405 -5.00 5.98 -7.28
C PHE A 405 -5.03 7.50 -7.03
N ASP A 406 -5.03 8.31 -8.08
CA ASP A 406 -5.04 9.79 -7.99
C ASP A 406 -6.32 10.35 -7.32
N SER A 407 -7.39 9.57 -7.25
CA SER A 407 -8.60 9.92 -6.51
C SER A 407 -8.41 9.97 -4.99
N PHE A 408 -7.38 9.31 -4.47
CA PHE A 408 -7.05 9.30 -3.06
C PHE A 408 -6.27 10.56 -2.65
N LYS A 409 -6.38 10.94 -1.38
CA LYS A 409 -5.82 12.18 -0.86
C LYS A 409 -4.30 12.14 -0.78
N LYS A 410 -3.64 13.05 -1.48
CA LYS A 410 -2.21 13.34 -1.27
C LYS A 410 -2.03 13.99 0.10
N THR A 411 -1.13 13.46 0.91
CA THR A 411 -0.90 13.88 2.29
C THR A 411 0.59 14.00 2.62
N THR A 412 0.91 14.87 3.56
CA THR A 412 2.16 14.76 4.29
C THR A 412 2.06 13.65 5.34
N VAL A 413 3.19 13.23 5.91
CA VAL A 413 3.22 12.19 6.94
C VAL A 413 2.42 12.59 8.19
N SER A 414 2.50 13.87 8.62
CA SER A 414 1.71 14.35 9.76
C SER A 414 0.22 14.51 9.44
N GLU A 415 -0.15 14.79 8.19
CA GLU A 415 -1.56 14.75 7.77
C GLU A 415 -2.10 13.32 7.75
N ALA A 416 -1.28 12.37 7.28
CA ALA A 416 -1.61 10.95 7.32
C ALA A 416 -1.73 10.45 8.77
N ASP A 417 -0.87 10.88 9.69
CA ASP A 417 -0.95 10.54 11.11
C ASP A 417 -2.33 10.85 11.71
N ARG A 418 -2.90 12.04 11.44
CA ARG A 418 -4.24 12.38 11.91
C ARG A 418 -5.31 11.43 11.36
N LYS A 419 -5.23 11.10 10.06
CA LYS A 419 -6.17 10.18 9.40
C LYS A 419 -6.04 8.75 9.96
N ILE A 420 -4.81 8.27 10.16
CA ILE A 420 -4.52 6.98 10.76
C ILE A 420 -5.09 6.90 12.18
N ARG A 421 -4.89 7.93 12.99
CA ARG A 421 -5.46 7.99 14.36
C ARG A 421 -6.97 7.94 14.35
N ASN A 422 -7.62 8.66 13.44
CA ASN A 422 -9.07 8.63 13.29
C ASN A 422 -9.53 7.23 12.85
N PHE A 423 -8.88 6.63 11.86
CA PHE A 423 -9.14 5.28 11.39
C PHE A 423 -9.02 4.23 12.50
N LEU A 424 -7.92 4.27 13.28
CA LEU A 424 -7.67 3.31 14.37
C LEU A 424 -8.54 3.51 15.62
N ALA A 425 -9.15 4.67 15.79
CA ALA A 425 -10.01 4.98 16.94
C ALA A 425 -11.50 4.80 16.64
N MET A 426 -11.86 4.79 15.35
CA MET A 426 -13.24 4.76 14.89
C MET A 426 -13.79 3.33 14.89
N ASP A 427 -15.05 3.20 15.28
CA ASP A 427 -15.88 2.02 15.07
C ASP A 427 -17.10 2.40 14.25
N TYR A 428 -17.77 1.44 13.62
CA TYR A 428 -18.93 1.70 12.79
C TYR A 428 -19.91 0.53 12.77
N SER A 429 -21.14 0.84 12.43
CA SER A 429 -22.14 -0.16 12.05
C SER A 429 -22.89 0.30 10.81
N ASP A 430 -23.22 -0.64 9.95
CA ASP A 430 -24.07 -0.40 8.81
C ASP A 430 -25.36 -1.26 8.88
N SER A 431 -26.41 -0.76 8.25
CA SER A 431 -27.67 -1.49 8.06
C SER A 431 -28.23 -1.21 6.69
N PHE A 432 -28.95 -2.19 6.13
CA PHE A 432 -29.55 -2.09 4.80
C PHE A 432 -31.05 -2.33 4.88
N GLU A 433 -31.84 -1.37 4.40
CA GLU A 433 -33.28 -1.49 4.36
C GLU A 433 -33.81 -1.03 2.98
N GLY A 434 -34.46 -1.94 2.26
CA GLY A 434 -34.90 -1.69 0.90
C GLY A 434 -33.71 -1.52 -0.07
N ASN A 435 -33.37 -0.28 -0.39
CA ASN A 435 -32.20 0.10 -1.18
C ASN A 435 -31.33 1.17 -0.48
N THR A 436 -31.50 1.32 0.82
CA THR A 436 -30.88 2.38 1.62
C THR A 436 -29.86 1.75 2.59
N ILE A 437 -28.64 2.23 2.51
CA ILE A 437 -27.57 1.95 3.47
C ILE A 437 -27.58 3.05 4.51
N ARG A 438 -27.64 2.68 5.79
CA ARG A 438 -27.43 3.59 6.91
C ARG A 438 -26.14 3.21 7.61
N LEU A 439 -25.22 4.16 7.72
CA LEU A 439 -23.92 4.00 8.35
C LEU A 439 -23.88 4.87 9.60
N ASN A 440 -23.57 4.27 10.74
CA ASN A 440 -23.40 4.97 12.02
C ASN A 440 -21.93 4.88 12.45
N LEU A 441 -21.35 6.01 12.84
CA LEU A 441 -19.96 6.16 13.23
C LEU A 441 -19.82 6.40 14.73
N PHE A 442 -18.87 5.73 15.35
CA PHE A 442 -18.57 5.84 16.77
C PHE A 442 -17.07 6.10 16.98
N GLY A 443 -16.70 6.92 17.96
CA GLY A 443 -15.31 7.15 18.32
C GLY A 443 -14.47 7.98 17.36
N ALA A 444 -15.03 8.43 16.22
CA ALA A 444 -14.35 9.32 15.30
C ALA A 444 -14.01 10.67 15.93
N PHE A 445 -12.86 11.26 15.56
CA PHE A 445 -12.45 12.56 16.07
C PHE A 445 -13.35 13.66 15.52
N THR A 446 -13.80 14.54 16.42
CA THR A 446 -14.63 15.69 16.04
C THR A 446 -13.87 16.60 15.09
N GLY A 447 -14.47 16.86 13.92
CA GLY A 447 -13.89 17.73 12.88
C GLY A 447 -12.98 17.04 11.88
N GLU A 448 -12.68 15.74 12.03
CA GLU A 448 -12.01 14.93 11.02
C GLU A 448 -13.04 14.21 10.15
N THR A 449 -12.76 14.16 8.84
CA THR A 449 -13.55 13.38 7.89
C THR A 449 -13.16 11.91 8.00
N THR A 450 -14.15 11.04 8.16
CA THR A 450 -13.94 9.59 8.13
C THR A 450 -14.19 9.07 6.72
N TRP A 451 -13.33 8.20 6.25
CA TRP A 451 -13.33 7.73 4.88
C TRP A 451 -13.73 6.27 4.80
N PHE A 452 -14.54 5.94 3.79
CA PHE A 452 -14.95 4.57 3.49
C PHE A 452 -14.82 4.29 2.00
N ILE A 453 -14.60 3.04 1.65
CA ILE A 453 -14.84 2.54 0.31
C ILE A 453 -16.16 1.77 0.35
N LEU A 454 -17.05 2.10 -0.60
CA LEU A 454 -18.25 1.36 -0.89
C LEU A 454 -18.05 0.63 -2.21
N ARG A 455 -18.22 -0.68 -2.20
CA ARG A 455 -18.23 -1.52 -3.40
C ARG A 455 -19.62 -2.08 -3.63
N THR A 456 -20.05 -2.08 -4.89
CA THR A 456 -21.39 -2.52 -5.32
C THR A 456 -21.27 -3.51 -6.49
N HIS A 457 -22.39 -3.98 -7.00
CA HIS A 457 -22.46 -4.85 -8.17
C HIS A 457 -23.51 -4.28 -9.15
N GLY A 458 -23.09 -3.30 -9.97
CA GLY A 458 -23.96 -2.64 -10.95
C GLY A 458 -24.96 -1.65 -10.35
N GLU A 459 -24.76 -1.24 -9.10
CA GLU A 459 -25.58 -0.21 -8.43
C GLU A 459 -24.75 1.05 -8.17
N GLU A 460 -25.37 2.21 -8.34
CA GLU A 460 -24.76 3.51 -8.10
C GLU A 460 -25.32 4.13 -6.81
N PRO A 461 -24.48 4.56 -5.86
CA PRO A 461 -24.92 5.21 -4.65
C PRO A 461 -25.25 6.69 -4.87
N GLU A 462 -26.36 7.13 -4.30
CA GLU A 462 -26.74 8.52 -4.13
C GLU A 462 -26.64 8.91 -2.67
N VAL A 463 -25.96 10.03 -2.36
CA VAL A 463 -25.92 10.55 -0.99
C VAL A 463 -27.26 11.21 -0.67
N VAL A 464 -27.90 10.72 0.39
CA VAL A 464 -29.11 11.33 0.95
C VAL A 464 -28.71 12.31 2.07
N GLU A 465 -27.76 11.92 2.94
CA GLU A 465 -27.35 12.76 4.08
C GLU A 465 -25.96 12.35 4.59
N GLY A 466 -25.26 13.32 5.16
CA GLY A 466 -24.08 13.11 6.03
C GLY A 466 -22.75 12.82 5.36
N ALA A 467 -22.70 12.77 4.01
CA ALA A 467 -21.47 12.44 3.29
C ALA A 467 -21.30 13.19 1.97
N SER A 468 -20.14 13.03 1.37
CA SER A 468 -19.91 13.26 -0.06
C SER A 468 -19.30 12.00 -0.68
N ILE A 469 -19.44 11.86 -2.02
CA ILE A 469 -19.05 10.66 -2.73
C ILE A 469 -18.23 10.99 -3.97
N VAL A 470 -17.24 10.15 -4.26
CA VAL A 470 -16.42 10.20 -5.46
C VAL A 470 -16.38 8.79 -6.06
N ASN A 471 -16.72 8.65 -7.34
CA ASN A 471 -16.47 7.40 -8.04
C ASN A 471 -14.96 7.23 -8.26
N ILE A 472 -14.40 6.08 -7.88
CA ILE A 472 -12.97 5.75 -8.05
C ILE A 472 -12.74 4.73 -9.16
N GLU A 473 -13.66 3.78 -9.31
CA GLU A 473 -13.67 2.80 -10.40
C GLU A 473 -15.10 2.33 -10.65
N GLU A 474 -15.30 1.46 -11.65
CA GLU A 474 -16.58 0.80 -11.84
C GLU A 474 -16.96 0.03 -10.56
N ASP A 475 -18.17 0.30 -10.04
CA ASP A 475 -18.69 -0.30 -8.81
C ASP A 475 -17.88 -0.04 -7.52
N ALA A 476 -16.97 0.95 -7.54
CA ALA A 476 -16.20 1.37 -6.36
C ALA A 476 -16.29 2.88 -6.14
N TYR A 477 -16.61 3.27 -4.91
CA TYR A 477 -16.88 4.64 -4.53
C TYR A 477 -16.18 5.00 -3.22
N LEU A 478 -15.53 6.17 -3.19
CA LEU A 478 -14.93 6.74 -1.99
C LEU A 478 -15.96 7.64 -1.31
N ILE A 479 -16.30 7.33 -0.07
CA ILE A 479 -17.28 8.04 0.75
C ILE A 479 -16.52 8.88 1.79
N ALA A 480 -16.79 10.17 1.81
CA ALA A 480 -16.32 11.08 2.86
C ALA A 480 -17.46 11.32 3.84
N ALA A 481 -17.47 10.64 4.97
CA ALA A 481 -18.45 10.81 6.03
C ALA A 481 -18.11 12.06 6.85
N ASN A 482 -19.01 13.06 6.81
CA ASN A 482 -18.84 14.34 7.49
C ASN A 482 -19.73 14.47 8.73
N GLN A 483 -20.58 13.46 8.98
CA GLN A 483 -21.48 13.36 10.13
C GLN A 483 -21.41 11.96 10.73
N GLN A 484 -21.91 11.81 11.94
CA GLN A 484 -21.95 10.51 12.62
C GLN A 484 -22.95 9.54 12.00
N GLU A 485 -23.99 10.07 11.35
CA GLU A 485 -24.98 9.29 10.62
C GLU A 485 -24.88 9.63 9.13
N VAL A 486 -24.75 8.60 8.31
CA VAL A 486 -24.69 8.72 6.85
C VAL A 486 -25.79 7.86 6.24
N THR A 487 -26.52 8.42 5.30
CA THR A 487 -27.54 7.70 4.55
C THR A 487 -27.21 7.73 3.05
N LEU A 488 -27.09 6.55 2.45
CA LEU A 488 -26.85 6.36 1.02
C LEU A 488 -27.98 5.52 0.44
N LYS A 489 -28.38 5.84 -0.79
CA LYS A 489 -29.39 5.08 -1.53
C LYS A 489 -28.77 4.46 -2.76
N LEU A 490 -28.90 3.14 -2.93
CA LEU A 490 -28.44 2.43 -4.11
C LEU A 490 -29.51 2.51 -5.23
N LYS A 491 -29.06 2.84 -6.43
CA LYS A 491 -29.87 2.86 -7.66
C LYS A 491 -29.26 1.92 -8.69
N ASN A 492 -30.11 1.17 -9.38
CA ASN A 492 -29.61 0.31 -10.45
C ASN A 492 -29.15 1.18 -11.64
N LYS A 493 -27.92 1.00 -12.10
CA LYS A 493 -27.37 1.74 -13.25
C LYS A 493 -28.23 1.61 -14.50
N ASN A 494 -28.87 0.48 -14.71
CA ASN A 494 -29.74 0.26 -15.89
C ASN A 494 -31.05 1.04 -15.85
N GLU A 495 -31.56 1.43 -14.68
CA GLU A 495 -32.78 2.24 -14.57
C GLU A 495 -32.54 3.73 -14.93
N LEU A 496 -31.30 4.21 -14.76
CA LEU A 496 -30.91 5.57 -15.12
C LEU A 496 -30.89 5.82 -16.64
N TYR A 497 -30.56 4.80 -17.43
CA TYR A 497 -30.53 4.92 -18.89
C TYR A 497 -31.93 4.99 -19.51
N TYR A 498 -32.93 4.40 -18.87
CA TYR A 498 -34.33 4.47 -19.37
C TYR A 498 -35.09 5.74 -18.97
N SER A 499 -34.66 6.44 -17.93
CA SER A 499 -35.25 7.70 -17.48
C SER A 499 -34.76 8.94 -18.24
N LEU A 500 -33.71 8.81 -19.04
CA LEU A 500 -33.18 9.92 -19.89
C LEU A 500 -33.65 9.82 -21.34
N SER A 501 -34.48 8.84 -21.68
CA SER A 501 -35.04 8.63 -23.03
C SER A 501 -36.55 8.96 -23.17
N ASP A 502 -37.18 9.50 -22.13
CA ASP A 502 -38.51 10.10 -22.10
C ASP A 502 -38.36 11.63 -21.92
#